data_864d1ad789751b6677ad19031839d59f
#
_entry.id   864d1ad789751b6677ad19031839d59f
#
_cell.length_a   1.000
_cell.length_b   1.000
_cell.length_c   1.000
_cell.angle_alpha   90.00
_cell.angle_beta   90.00
_cell.angle_gamma   90.00
#
_symmetry.space_group_name_H-M   'P 1'
#
loop_
_entity.id
_entity.type
_entity.pdbx_description
1 polymer ?
#
loop_
_entity_poly.entity_id
_entity_poly.type
_entity_poly.pdbx_seq_one_letter_code
_entity_poly.pdbx_strand_id
1 'polypeptide(L)'
;YKLVRKAIEIGSRAEAIPGASAVLTALVSSGLPTDRFLFEGFLPPKKGRKKRIENFKNIEATIIIYENNNRLKRTVNQLLEVLGDRPAVLCRELTKVYEEIVRGTLSSLKDILENKTFKGECVLLLSKDDQNIYFD
;
A
#
# COMPACT_ATOMS: atom_id res chain seq x y z
N TYR A 1 -14.28 13.21 -6.89
CA TYR A 1 -15.69 12.78 -7.03
C TYR A 1 -16.67 13.96 -7.15
N LYS A 2 -16.40 15.09 -6.48
CA LYS A 2 -17.32 16.26 -6.48
C LYS A 2 -17.66 16.76 -7.87
N LEU A 3 -16.66 16.90 -8.75
CA LEU A 3 -16.86 17.37 -10.13
C LEU A 3 -17.75 16.41 -10.94
N VAL A 4 -17.44 15.12 -10.91
CA VAL A 4 -18.23 14.09 -11.60
C VAL A 4 -19.67 14.05 -11.07
N ARG A 5 -19.83 14.13 -9.77
CA ARG A 5 -21.16 14.19 -9.15
C ARG A 5 -21.96 15.39 -9.61
N LYS A 6 -21.33 16.57 -9.69
CA LYS A 6 -21.99 17.77 -10.18
C LYS A 6 -22.36 17.67 -11.67
N ALA A 7 -21.49 17.09 -12.48
CA ALA A 7 -21.79 16.82 -13.90
C ALA A 7 -23.05 15.93 -14.05
N ILE A 8 -23.14 14.86 -13.27
CA ILE A 8 -24.30 13.96 -13.26
C ILE A 8 -25.57 14.70 -12.83
N GLU A 9 -25.49 15.51 -11.77
CA GLU A 9 -26.65 16.28 -11.27
C GLU A 9 -27.25 17.24 -12.32
N ILE A 10 -26.43 17.79 -13.20
CA ILE A 10 -26.87 18.71 -14.27
C ILE A 10 -27.11 17.99 -15.61
N GLY A 11 -27.14 16.65 -15.63
CA GLY A 11 -27.38 15.85 -16.82
C GLY A 11 -26.23 15.78 -17.82
N SER A 12 -25.03 16.20 -17.43
CA SER A 12 -23.83 16.08 -18.29
C SER A 12 -23.25 14.68 -18.22
N ARG A 13 -22.72 14.21 -19.35
CA ARG A 13 -22.01 12.92 -19.42
C ARG A 13 -20.61 13.05 -18.83
N ALA A 14 -20.24 12.10 -17.96
CA ALA A 14 -18.89 11.93 -17.48
C ALA A 14 -18.27 10.69 -18.12
N GLU A 15 -17.18 10.84 -18.85
CA GLU A 15 -16.44 9.74 -19.45
C GLU A 15 -15.11 9.53 -18.74
N ALA A 16 -14.81 8.28 -18.39
CA ALA A 16 -13.52 7.90 -17.87
C ALA A 16 -12.60 7.47 -19.02
N ILE A 17 -11.39 7.98 -19.01
CA ILE A 17 -10.32 7.57 -19.94
C ILE A 17 -9.39 6.66 -19.14
N PRO A 18 -9.22 5.36 -19.52
CA PRO A 18 -8.28 4.46 -18.87
C PRO A 18 -6.85 5.00 -18.92
N GLY A 19 -6.10 4.80 -17.86
CA GLY A 19 -4.74 5.27 -17.79
C GLY A 19 -3.90 4.52 -16.76
N ALA A 20 -2.65 4.92 -16.60
CA ALA A 20 -1.72 4.33 -15.66
C ALA A 20 -2.21 4.51 -14.21
N SER A 21 -2.00 3.47 -13.39
CA SER A 21 -2.35 3.45 -11.98
C SER A 21 -1.23 2.81 -11.16
N ALA A 22 -0.64 3.57 -10.24
CA ALA A 22 0.38 3.05 -9.33
C ALA A 22 -0.19 1.96 -8.40
N VAL A 23 -1.46 2.06 -8.01
CA VAL A 23 -2.16 1.06 -7.18
C VAL A 23 -2.17 -0.30 -7.88
N LEU A 24 -2.67 -0.35 -9.11
CA LEU A 24 -2.77 -1.59 -9.87
C LEU A 24 -1.40 -2.12 -10.30
N THR A 25 -0.48 -1.23 -10.67
CA THR A 25 0.89 -1.61 -11.00
C THR A 25 1.58 -2.26 -9.81
N ALA A 26 1.48 -1.68 -8.62
CA ALA A 26 2.02 -2.26 -7.39
C ALA A 26 1.37 -3.61 -7.07
N LEU A 27 0.03 -3.69 -7.16
CA LEU A 27 -0.72 -4.90 -6.82
C LEU A 27 -0.31 -6.07 -7.69
N VAL A 28 -0.31 -5.92 -9.02
CA VAL A 28 0.02 -7.02 -9.95
C VAL A 28 1.50 -7.42 -9.91
N SER A 29 2.37 -6.47 -9.54
CA SER A 29 3.82 -6.72 -9.42
C SER A 29 4.20 -7.30 -8.05
N SER A 30 3.32 -7.24 -7.07
CA SER A 30 3.64 -7.63 -5.68
C SER A 30 3.79 -9.14 -5.50
N GLY A 31 3.00 -9.93 -6.22
CA GLY A 31 2.84 -11.37 -5.97
C GLY A 31 1.86 -11.69 -4.83
N LEU A 32 1.23 -10.67 -4.23
CA LEU A 32 0.16 -10.85 -3.24
C LEU A 32 -1.20 -11.12 -3.92
N PRO A 33 -2.22 -11.65 -3.20
CA PRO A 33 -3.53 -11.87 -3.77
C PRO A 33 -4.14 -10.60 -4.36
N THR A 34 -4.69 -10.72 -5.54
CA THR A 34 -5.26 -9.61 -6.29
C THR A 34 -6.78 -9.63 -6.38
N ASP A 35 -7.39 -10.71 -5.92
CA ASP A 35 -8.85 -10.93 -5.96
C ASP A 35 -9.64 -9.93 -5.11
N ARG A 36 -9.08 -9.57 -3.97
CA ARG A 36 -9.65 -8.54 -3.08
C ARG A 36 -8.56 -7.62 -2.57
N PHE A 37 -8.70 -6.33 -2.76
CA PHE A 37 -7.76 -5.35 -2.27
C PHE A 37 -8.44 -4.09 -1.77
N LEU A 38 -7.81 -3.45 -0.79
CA LEU A 38 -8.18 -2.14 -0.26
C LEU A 38 -7.09 -1.13 -0.59
N PHE A 39 -7.45 -0.09 -1.32
CA PHE A 39 -6.60 1.09 -1.46
C PHE A 39 -6.86 2.05 -0.32
N GLU A 40 -5.94 2.10 0.62
CA GLU A 40 -6.00 3.00 1.78
C GLU A 40 -5.52 4.42 1.43
N GLY A 41 -4.59 4.54 0.48
CA GLY A 41 -3.91 5.81 0.20
C GLY A 41 -2.89 6.15 1.28
N PHE A 42 -2.76 7.43 1.63
CA PHE A 42 -1.86 7.85 2.69
C PHE A 42 -2.51 7.72 4.06
N LEU A 43 -1.79 7.10 4.99
CA LEU A 43 -2.20 7.07 6.39
C LEU A 43 -2.17 8.48 7.00
N PRO A 44 -3.11 8.80 7.90
CA PRO A 44 -3.08 10.05 8.64
C PRO A 44 -1.73 10.27 9.31
N PRO A 45 -1.16 11.49 9.31
CA PRO A 45 0.17 11.73 9.86
C PRO A 45 0.22 11.60 11.39
N LYS A 46 -0.88 11.95 12.08
CA LYS A 46 -0.98 11.93 13.55
C LYS A 46 -2.35 11.42 14.03
N LYS A 47 -3.36 12.29 14.10
CA LYS A 47 -4.69 11.99 14.63
C LYS A 47 -5.38 10.91 13.80
N GLY A 48 -5.90 9.88 14.45
CA GLY A 48 -6.62 8.78 13.78
C GLY A 48 -5.73 7.68 13.18
N ARG A 49 -4.41 7.87 13.11
CA ARG A 49 -3.48 6.91 12.48
C ARG A 49 -3.51 5.54 13.16
N LYS A 50 -3.40 5.49 14.49
CA LYS A 50 -3.41 4.22 15.23
C LYS A 50 -4.71 3.45 15.00
N LYS A 51 -5.86 4.11 15.13
CA LYS A 51 -7.16 3.52 14.88
C LYS A 51 -7.30 2.99 13.45
N ARG A 52 -6.74 3.72 12.46
CA ARG A 52 -6.76 3.28 11.05
C ARG A 52 -5.96 1.98 10.88
N ILE A 53 -4.78 1.89 11.48
CA ILE A 53 -3.95 0.68 11.44
C ILE A 53 -4.63 -0.47 12.19
N GLU A 54 -5.23 -0.23 13.35
CA GLU A 54 -5.97 -1.24 14.11
C GLU A 54 -7.13 -1.83 13.29
N ASN A 55 -7.82 -1.01 12.50
CA ASN A 55 -8.91 -1.48 11.65
C ASN A 55 -8.45 -2.48 10.58
N PHE A 56 -7.18 -2.45 10.18
CA PHE A 56 -6.64 -3.40 9.21
C PHE A 56 -6.68 -4.85 9.68
N LYS A 57 -6.75 -5.10 11.01
CA LYS A 57 -6.90 -6.44 11.56
C LYS A 57 -8.12 -7.20 11.03
N ASN A 58 -9.18 -6.46 10.69
CA ASN A 58 -10.47 -7.01 10.27
C ASN A 58 -10.64 -7.04 8.74
N ILE A 59 -9.59 -6.70 7.99
CA ILE A 59 -9.66 -6.60 6.54
C ILE A 59 -9.05 -7.85 5.91
N GLU A 60 -9.90 -8.67 5.30
CA GLU A 60 -9.51 -9.86 4.55
C GLU A 60 -9.25 -9.50 3.07
N ALA A 61 -8.22 -8.70 2.85
CA ALA A 61 -7.83 -8.25 1.53
C ALA A 61 -6.36 -7.79 1.52
N THR A 62 -5.74 -7.72 0.37
CA THR A 62 -4.46 -7.03 0.21
C THR A 62 -4.66 -5.54 0.41
N ILE A 63 -3.91 -4.94 1.35
CA ILE A 63 -4.01 -3.52 1.68
C ILE A 63 -2.87 -2.78 0.99
N ILE A 64 -3.19 -1.69 0.31
CA ILE A 64 -2.25 -0.89 -0.46
C ILE A 64 -2.17 0.51 0.14
N ILE A 65 -0.98 0.89 0.59
CA ILE A 65 -0.69 2.15 1.28
C ILE A 65 0.32 2.94 0.46
N TYR A 66 0.02 4.19 0.18
CA TYR A 66 1.02 5.15 -0.26
C TYR A 66 1.77 5.69 0.95
N GLU A 67 3.07 5.70 0.91
CA GLU A 67 3.85 6.25 2.00
C GLU A 67 5.02 7.10 1.51
N ASN A 68 5.27 8.15 2.24
CA ASN A 68 6.45 8.98 2.03
C ASN A 68 7.69 8.25 2.57
N ASN A 69 8.79 8.30 1.83
CA ASN A 69 10.06 7.68 2.21
C ASN A 69 10.50 8.02 3.65
N ASN A 70 10.32 9.26 4.08
CA ASN A 70 10.69 9.72 5.43
C ASN A 70 9.85 9.08 6.55
N ARG A 71 8.67 8.55 6.23
CA ARG A 71 7.76 7.92 7.19
C ARG A 71 7.72 6.41 7.07
N LEU A 72 8.34 5.86 6.04
CA LEU A 72 8.26 4.44 5.70
C LEU A 72 8.69 3.53 6.85
N LYS A 73 9.87 3.79 7.43
CA LYS A 73 10.38 3.04 8.59
C LYS A 73 9.41 3.05 9.77
N ARG A 74 8.90 4.24 10.12
CA ARG A 74 7.91 4.37 11.19
C ARG A 74 6.63 3.60 10.88
N THR A 75 6.17 3.66 9.64
CA THR A 75 4.94 2.99 9.20
C THR A 75 5.09 1.48 9.29
N VAL A 76 6.17 0.91 8.77
CA VAL A 76 6.44 -0.54 8.85
C VAL A 76 6.52 -1.00 10.31
N ASN A 77 7.23 -0.26 11.18
CA ASN A 77 7.30 -0.60 12.60
C ASN A 77 5.92 -0.60 13.28
N GLN A 78 5.08 0.41 13.00
CA GLN A 78 3.73 0.47 13.57
C GLN A 78 2.81 -0.64 13.05
N LEU A 79 2.92 -0.98 11.77
CA LEU A 79 2.15 -2.08 11.18
C LEU A 79 2.56 -3.42 11.81
N LEU A 80 3.86 -3.67 11.95
CA LEU A 80 4.38 -4.87 12.59
C LEU A 80 3.92 -4.98 14.06
N GLU A 81 4.00 -3.89 14.82
CA GLU A 81 3.58 -3.84 16.23
C GLU A 81 2.08 -4.14 16.40
N VAL A 82 1.24 -3.57 15.55
CA VAL A 82 -0.23 -3.66 15.69
C VAL A 82 -0.80 -4.91 15.05
N LEU A 83 -0.29 -5.31 13.88
CA LEU A 83 -0.85 -6.40 13.07
C LEU A 83 -0.12 -7.73 13.24
N GLY A 84 1.08 -7.73 13.83
CA GLY A 84 1.99 -8.85 13.80
C GLY A 84 2.69 -9.00 12.45
N ASP A 85 3.55 -10.00 12.34
CA ASP A 85 4.27 -10.26 11.10
C ASP A 85 3.37 -10.90 10.05
N ARG A 86 3.45 -10.39 8.84
CA ARG A 86 2.69 -10.88 7.69
C ARG A 86 3.40 -10.54 6.38
N PRO A 87 3.07 -11.23 5.29
CA PRO A 87 3.64 -10.91 3.98
C PRO A 87 3.42 -9.46 3.61
N ALA A 88 4.49 -8.82 3.17
CA ALA A 88 4.50 -7.42 2.79
C ALA A 88 5.44 -7.17 1.62
N VAL A 89 5.11 -6.19 0.81
CA VAL A 89 5.90 -5.80 -0.37
C VAL A 89 6.08 -4.29 -0.38
N LEU A 90 7.30 -3.85 -0.58
CA LEU A 90 7.64 -2.46 -0.78
C LEU A 90 8.00 -2.23 -2.24
N CYS A 91 7.21 -1.42 -2.92
CA CYS A 91 7.50 -0.94 -4.27
C CYS A 91 8.03 0.49 -4.19
N ARG A 92 9.09 0.76 -4.93
CA ARG A 92 9.70 2.08 -5.02
C ARG A 92 9.84 2.46 -6.48
N GLU A 93 9.53 3.73 -6.80
CA GLU A 93 9.73 4.32 -8.14
C GLU A 93 9.20 3.44 -9.28
N LEU A 94 8.01 2.86 -9.11
CA LEU A 94 7.39 1.96 -10.10
C LEU A 94 7.35 2.60 -11.48
N THR A 95 7.70 1.79 -12.49
CA THR A 95 7.78 2.16 -13.91
C THR A 95 8.85 3.18 -14.27
N LYS A 96 9.69 3.57 -13.32
CA LYS A 96 10.81 4.51 -13.52
C LYS A 96 12.15 3.79 -13.55
N VAL A 97 13.22 4.51 -13.88
CA VAL A 97 14.59 3.96 -14.00
C VAL A 97 15.07 3.28 -12.72
N TYR A 98 14.70 3.82 -11.56
CA TYR A 98 15.10 3.28 -10.26
C TYR A 98 14.00 2.44 -9.59
N GLU A 99 13.19 1.77 -10.39
CA GLU A 99 12.21 0.83 -9.86
C GLU A 99 12.86 -0.24 -9.01
N GLU A 100 12.29 -0.49 -7.85
CA GLU A 100 12.70 -1.55 -6.95
C GLU A 100 11.47 -2.15 -6.27
N ILE A 101 11.40 -3.47 -6.26
CA ILE A 101 10.32 -4.22 -5.60
C ILE A 101 10.94 -5.19 -4.61
N VAL A 102 10.73 -4.94 -3.33
CA VAL A 102 11.23 -5.75 -2.22
C VAL A 102 10.09 -6.55 -1.64
N ARG A 103 10.16 -7.86 -1.76
CA ARG A 103 9.17 -8.80 -1.24
C ARG A 103 9.68 -9.48 0.01
N GLY A 104 8.79 -9.75 0.96
CA GLY A 104 9.11 -10.41 2.21
C GLY A 104 7.97 -10.30 3.21
N THR A 105 8.32 -10.07 4.47
CA THR A 105 7.39 -9.84 5.56
C THR A 105 7.61 -8.47 6.19
N LEU A 106 6.70 -8.02 7.05
CA LEU A 106 6.89 -6.75 7.77
C LEU A 106 8.19 -6.75 8.59
N SER A 107 8.55 -7.88 9.21
CA SER A 107 9.80 -8.00 9.96
C SER A 107 11.02 -7.89 9.05
N SER A 108 11.03 -8.57 7.91
CA SER A 108 12.14 -8.49 6.96
C SER A 108 12.29 -7.08 6.35
N LEU A 109 11.17 -6.41 6.05
CA LEU A 109 11.20 -5.03 5.58
C LEU A 109 11.71 -4.06 6.65
N LYS A 110 11.35 -4.28 7.92
CA LYS A 110 11.89 -3.53 9.05
C LYS A 110 13.42 -3.63 9.08
N ASP A 111 13.97 -4.85 9.02
CA ASP A 111 15.43 -5.07 9.05
C ASP A 111 16.15 -4.39 7.87
N ILE A 112 15.56 -4.45 6.69
CA ILE A 112 16.10 -3.74 5.52
C ILE A 112 16.09 -2.23 5.75
N LEU A 113 15.01 -1.67 6.29
CA LEU A 113 14.86 -0.23 6.56
C LEU A 113 15.74 0.29 7.70
N GLU A 114 16.28 -0.59 8.56
CA GLU A 114 17.31 -0.19 9.53
C GLU A 114 18.63 0.21 8.86
N ASN A 115 18.97 -0.44 7.73
CA ASN A 115 20.26 -0.30 7.07
C ASN A 115 20.18 0.40 5.70
N LYS A 116 18.99 0.56 5.15
CA LYS A 116 18.77 1.14 3.82
C LYS A 116 17.70 2.22 3.83
N THR A 117 17.99 3.35 3.22
CA THR A 117 17.01 4.41 2.98
C THR A 117 16.50 4.33 1.55
N PHE A 118 15.20 4.22 1.40
CA PHE A 118 14.55 4.33 0.10
C PHE A 118 14.25 5.79 -0.22
N LYS A 119 14.53 6.19 -1.45
CA LYS A 119 14.23 7.55 -1.95
C LYS A 119 13.14 7.44 -3.01
N GLY A 120 12.33 8.48 -3.14
CA GLY A 120 11.28 8.56 -4.14
C GLY A 120 9.93 8.09 -3.65
N GLU A 121 9.05 7.76 -4.58
CA GLU A 121 7.68 7.36 -4.32
C GLU A 121 7.63 5.89 -3.88
N CYS A 122 6.97 5.63 -2.76
CA CYS A 122 6.86 4.30 -2.18
C CYS A 122 5.39 3.86 -2.09
N VAL A 123 5.15 2.60 -2.45
CA VAL A 123 3.89 1.90 -2.24
C VAL A 123 4.16 0.68 -1.38
N LEU A 124 3.50 0.59 -0.24
CA LEU A 124 3.58 -0.54 0.67
C LEU A 124 2.32 -1.38 0.54
N LEU A 125 2.48 -2.67 0.31
CA LEU A 125 1.38 -3.63 0.24
C LEU A 125 1.50 -4.63 1.39
N LEU A 126 0.36 -4.97 1.97
CA LEU A 126 0.24 -5.95 3.04
C LEU A 126 -0.74 -7.03 2.63
N SER A 127 -0.37 -8.28 2.82
CA SER A 127 -1.34 -9.36 2.75
C SER A 127 -2.21 -9.41 4.02
N LYS A 128 -3.30 -10.16 3.98
CA LYS A 128 -3.94 -10.65 5.19
C LYS A 128 -2.95 -11.59 5.93
N ASP A 129 -3.24 -11.98 7.14
CA ASP A 129 -2.32 -12.68 8.06
C ASP A 129 -1.93 -14.12 7.66
N ASP A 130 -2.22 -14.55 6.45
CA ASP A 130 -1.83 -15.87 5.96
C ASP A 130 -0.35 -15.88 5.54
N GLN A 131 0.48 -16.47 6.40
CA GLN A 131 1.92 -16.55 6.20
C GLN A 131 2.35 -17.57 5.13
N ASN A 132 1.45 -18.45 4.70
CA ASN A 132 1.82 -19.61 3.88
C ASN A 132 1.72 -19.38 2.37
N ILE A 133 1.35 -18.19 1.92
CA ILE A 133 0.90 -18.05 0.54
C ILE A 133 2.00 -17.60 -0.42
N TYR A 134 3.12 -16.97 0.01
CA TYR A 134 3.74 -16.06 -0.94
C TYR A 134 5.20 -16.17 -1.32
N PHE A 135 6.04 -16.81 -0.59
CA PHE A 135 7.48 -16.71 -0.88
C PHE A 135 8.25 -17.98 -0.52
N ASP A 136 7.63 -19.08 -0.78
CA ASP A 136 8.33 -20.38 -0.73
C ASP A 136 9.37 -20.49 -1.85
#